data_f6096d2b3ef0ccd076c49b067ea30e17
#
_entry.id   f6096d2b3ef0ccd076c49b067ea30e17
#
_cell.length_a   1.000
_cell.length_b   1.000
_cell.length_c   1.000
_cell.angle_alpha   90.00
_cell.angle_beta   90.00
_cell.angle_gamma   90.00
#
_symmetry.space_group_name_H-M   'P 1'
#
loop_
_entity.id
_entity.type
_entity.pdbx_description
1 polymer ?
#
loop_
_entity_poly.entity_id
_entity_poly.type
_entity_poly.pdbx_seq_one_letter_code
_entity_poly.pdbx_strand_id
1 'polypeptide(L)'
;MLSVAIILAIALAIFLGYKTKINTGLFCIVFAYIIGCFVMGLKPKQVIGYWPTSTMFVILSVSLFYNFAAINGILEKMSGALLYACRKFPGLLPYALLAVAVILSVMGATYFTVLAFLAPITLVICDESRMDKLTDAVAINCGALAGENFPTSNLGVIFRGLADTAFEASPDVAAVETFGMEMKIFLFSVLFSLVLVTIFRFGFKENRNIGKGVTFKKPEVFTKDQKNQPVLFRWLPDPGFHSERRRPEHAV
;
A
#
# COMPACT_ATOMS: atom_id res chain seq x y z
N MET A 1 9.40 -14.97 -33.72
CA MET A 1 8.95 -16.25 -33.13
C MET A 1 9.03 -16.26 -31.60
N LEU A 2 10.15 -15.83 -30.98
CA LEU A 2 10.32 -15.81 -29.54
C LEU A 2 9.25 -14.97 -28.82
N SER A 3 8.97 -13.75 -29.31
CA SER A 3 7.95 -12.86 -28.72
C SER A 3 6.55 -13.49 -28.72
N VAL A 4 6.19 -14.22 -29.76
CA VAL A 4 4.92 -14.94 -29.85
C VAL A 4 4.86 -16.06 -28.82
N ALA A 5 5.95 -16.82 -28.66
CA ALA A 5 6.04 -17.89 -27.65
C ALA A 5 5.89 -17.34 -26.23
N ILE A 6 6.49 -16.18 -25.95
CA ILE A 6 6.37 -15.51 -24.63
C ILE A 6 4.93 -15.05 -24.38
N ILE A 7 4.28 -14.42 -25.36
CA ILE A 7 2.88 -13.96 -25.24
C ILE A 7 1.95 -15.17 -24.99
N LEU A 8 2.12 -16.24 -25.75
CA LEU A 8 1.33 -17.47 -25.57
C LEU A 8 1.57 -18.11 -24.20
N ALA A 9 2.82 -18.13 -23.73
CA ALA A 9 3.15 -18.65 -22.41
C ALA A 9 2.49 -17.83 -21.29
N ILE A 10 2.49 -16.49 -21.39
CA ILE A 10 1.82 -15.61 -20.42
C ILE A 10 0.30 -15.84 -20.46
N ALA A 11 -0.31 -15.88 -21.63
CA ALA A 11 -1.75 -16.15 -21.78
C ALA A 11 -2.13 -17.51 -21.18
N LEU A 12 -1.32 -18.54 -21.43
CA LEU A 12 -1.53 -19.89 -20.89
C LEU A 12 -1.34 -19.90 -19.36
N ALA A 13 -0.35 -19.18 -18.82
CA ALA A 13 -0.13 -19.07 -17.38
C ALA A 13 -1.34 -18.42 -16.69
N ILE A 14 -1.91 -17.35 -17.27
CA ILE A 14 -3.11 -16.70 -16.75
C ILE A 14 -4.30 -17.66 -16.77
N PHE A 15 -4.51 -18.33 -17.89
CA PHE A 15 -5.59 -19.32 -18.03
C PHE A 15 -5.48 -20.46 -17.01
N LEU A 16 -4.29 -21.04 -16.86
CA LEU A 16 -4.03 -22.10 -15.87
C LEU A 16 -4.21 -21.58 -14.43
N GLY A 17 -3.70 -20.41 -14.12
CA GLY A 17 -3.87 -19.78 -12.80
C GLY A 17 -5.34 -19.57 -12.45
N TYR A 18 -6.14 -19.09 -13.41
CA TYR A 18 -7.58 -18.91 -13.24
C TYR A 18 -8.30 -20.27 -13.01
N LYS A 19 -7.99 -21.28 -13.82
CA LYS A 19 -8.65 -22.61 -13.75
C LYS A 19 -8.26 -23.40 -12.50
N THR A 20 -6.99 -23.39 -12.12
CA THR A 20 -6.46 -24.20 -11.02
C THR A 20 -6.51 -23.49 -9.66
N LYS A 21 -6.78 -22.16 -9.64
CA LYS A 21 -6.69 -21.31 -8.44
C LYS A 21 -5.28 -21.26 -7.83
N ILE A 22 -4.28 -21.70 -8.56
CA ILE A 22 -2.87 -21.61 -8.18
C ILE A 22 -2.33 -20.25 -8.66
N ASN A 23 -1.36 -19.71 -7.92
CA ASN A 23 -0.74 -18.44 -8.27
C ASN A 23 -0.14 -18.48 -9.69
N THR A 24 -0.59 -17.57 -10.54
CA THR A 24 -0.15 -17.45 -11.94
C THR A 24 1.37 -17.32 -12.07
N GLY A 25 2.04 -16.68 -11.09
CA GLY A 25 3.48 -16.52 -11.07
C GLY A 25 4.25 -17.84 -11.08
N LEU A 26 3.73 -18.88 -10.45
CA LEU A 26 4.35 -20.22 -10.49
C LEU A 26 4.37 -20.80 -11.91
N PHE A 27 3.29 -20.64 -12.66
CA PHE A 27 3.25 -21.06 -14.07
C PHE A 27 4.20 -20.22 -14.93
N CYS A 28 4.29 -18.91 -14.68
CA CYS A 28 5.23 -18.04 -15.38
C CYS A 28 6.69 -18.47 -15.16
N ILE A 29 7.06 -18.88 -13.95
CA ILE A 29 8.41 -19.38 -13.63
C ILE A 29 8.70 -20.66 -14.42
N VAL A 30 7.78 -21.61 -14.44
CA VAL A 30 7.93 -22.86 -15.17
C VAL A 30 8.08 -22.59 -16.68
N PHE A 31 7.23 -21.74 -17.24
CA PHE A 31 7.31 -21.39 -18.67
C PHE A 31 8.58 -20.62 -19.01
N ALA A 32 9.01 -19.70 -18.16
CA ALA A 32 10.28 -18.98 -18.35
C ALA A 32 11.46 -19.96 -18.38
N TYR A 33 11.47 -20.96 -17.48
CA TYR A 33 12.50 -21.99 -17.47
C TYR A 33 12.46 -22.85 -18.73
N ILE A 34 11.29 -23.31 -19.15
CA ILE A 34 11.12 -24.10 -20.38
C ILE A 34 11.59 -23.30 -21.62
N ILE A 35 11.13 -22.06 -21.77
CA ILE A 35 11.52 -21.21 -22.91
C ILE A 35 13.01 -20.93 -22.88
N GLY A 36 13.55 -20.56 -21.72
CA GLY A 36 14.99 -20.26 -21.57
C GLY A 36 15.88 -21.43 -21.92
N CYS A 37 15.58 -22.62 -21.38
CA CYS A 37 16.44 -23.80 -21.58
C CYS A 37 16.22 -24.47 -22.94
N PHE A 38 14.96 -24.65 -23.38
CA PHE A 38 14.65 -25.47 -24.56
C PHE A 38 14.49 -24.67 -25.85
N VAL A 39 14.00 -23.41 -25.77
CA VAL A 39 13.82 -22.58 -26.97
C VAL A 39 15.03 -21.70 -27.20
N MET A 40 15.59 -21.09 -26.12
CA MET A 40 16.76 -20.20 -26.24
C MET A 40 18.10 -20.93 -26.06
N GLY A 41 18.10 -22.20 -25.65
CA GLY A 41 19.31 -23.00 -25.46
C GLY A 41 20.21 -22.52 -24.30
N LEU A 42 19.66 -21.76 -23.36
CA LEU A 42 20.40 -21.26 -22.21
C LEU A 42 20.66 -22.38 -21.19
N LYS A 43 21.80 -22.30 -20.52
CA LYS A 43 22.08 -23.23 -19.40
C LYS A 43 21.16 -22.90 -18.21
N PRO A 44 20.68 -23.90 -17.45
CA PRO A 44 19.81 -23.69 -16.28
C PRO A 44 20.33 -22.63 -15.31
N LYS A 45 21.64 -22.60 -15.06
CA LYS A 45 22.29 -21.62 -14.21
C LYS A 45 22.15 -20.18 -14.72
N GLN A 46 22.13 -19.99 -16.04
CA GLN A 46 21.94 -18.67 -16.65
C GLN A 46 20.48 -18.22 -16.50
N VAL A 47 19.52 -19.12 -16.72
CA VAL A 47 18.10 -18.81 -16.54
C VAL A 47 17.81 -18.41 -15.09
N ILE A 48 18.36 -19.14 -14.12
CA ILE A 48 18.26 -18.81 -12.69
C ILE A 48 18.95 -17.48 -12.37
N GLY A 49 20.08 -17.18 -13.04
CA GLY A 49 20.82 -15.92 -12.84
C GLY A 49 20.07 -14.68 -13.28
N TYR A 50 19.09 -14.80 -14.18
CA TYR A 50 18.19 -13.68 -14.55
C TYR A 50 17.12 -13.40 -13.50
N TRP A 51 17.02 -14.23 -12.46
CA TRP A 51 16.04 -13.99 -11.40
C TRP A 51 16.45 -12.77 -10.57
N PRO A 52 15.54 -11.81 -10.35
CA PRO A 52 15.84 -10.61 -9.58
C PRO A 52 15.86 -10.92 -8.07
N THR A 53 16.88 -11.66 -7.62
CA THR A 53 16.98 -12.16 -6.24
C THR A 53 17.01 -11.04 -5.21
N SER A 54 17.67 -9.93 -5.51
CA SER A 54 17.73 -8.74 -4.64
C SER A 54 16.32 -8.15 -4.42
N THR A 55 15.58 -7.96 -5.51
CA THR A 55 14.19 -7.45 -5.47
C THR A 55 13.28 -8.40 -4.70
N MET A 56 13.39 -9.71 -4.95
CA MET A 56 12.62 -10.73 -4.23
C MET A 56 12.91 -10.70 -2.73
N PHE A 57 14.18 -10.55 -2.33
CA PHE A 57 14.57 -10.49 -0.93
C PHE A 57 13.98 -9.25 -0.23
N VAL A 58 14.02 -8.09 -0.89
CA VAL A 58 13.43 -6.86 -0.33
C VAL A 58 11.92 -6.99 -0.18
N ILE A 59 11.21 -7.50 -1.21
CA ILE A 59 9.76 -7.72 -1.15
C ILE A 59 9.41 -8.68 0.00
N LEU A 60 10.15 -9.77 0.14
CA LEU A 60 9.94 -10.74 1.21
C LEU A 60 10.13 -10.09 2.59
N SER A 61 11.20 -9.32 2.77
CA SER A 61 11.52 -8.63 4.03
C SER A 61 10.44 -7.61 4.41
N VAL A 62 10.01 -6.77 3.46
CA VAL A 62 8.94 -5.79 3.67
C VAL A 62 7.62 -6.48 3.99
N SER A 63 7.27 -7.53 3.25
CA SER A 63 6.04 -8.29 3.46
C SER A 63 6.02 -8.99 4.82
N LEU A 64 7.13 -9.57 5.27
CA LEU A 64 7.25 -10.18 6.59
C LEU A 64 7.07 -9.14 7.71
N PHE A 65 7.74 -8.00 7.59
CA PHE A 65 7.62 -6.91 8.56
C PHE A 65 6.18 -6.38 8.63
N TYR A 66 5.55 -6.15 7.47
CA TYR A 66 4.18 -5.69 7.41
C TYR A 66 3.19 -6.69 8.02
N ASN A 67 3.29 -7.99 7.65
CA ASN A 67 2.43 -9.03 8.21
C ASN A 67 2.58 -9.15 9.73
N PHE A 68 3.80 -9.00 10.25
CA PHE A 68 4.04 -8.97 11.68
C PHE A 68 3.33 -7.79 12.36
N ALA A 69 3.41 -6.59 11.77
CA ALA A 69 2.71 -5.41 12.26
C ALA A 69 1.18 -5.55 12.17
N ALA A 70 0.68 -6.18 11.10
CA ALA A 70 -0.75 -6.42 10.90
C ALA A 70 -1.30 -7.40 11.96
N ILE A 71 -0.64 -8.55 12.17
CA ILE A 71 -1.06 -9.56 13.16
C ILE A 71 -1.10 -8.97 14.58
N ASN A 72 -0.17 -8.07 14.90
CA ASN A 72 -0.13 -7.41 16.20
C ASN A 72 -1.16 -6.27 16.37
N GLY A 73 -2.00 -5.99 15.37
CA GLY A 73 -3.04 -4.95 15.43
C GLY A 73 -2.48 -3.51 15.47
N ILE A 74 -1.20 -3.33 15.13
CA ILE A 74 -0.54 -2.01 15.15
C ILE A 74 -1.14 -1.12 14.06
N LEU A 75 -1.36 -1.66 12.86
CA LEU A 75 -1.91 -0.93 11.73
C LEU A 75 -3.33 -0.43 12.00
N GLU A 76 -4.16 -1.25 12.64
CA GLU A 76 -5.52 -0.88 13.05
C GLU A 76 -5.52 0.28 14.04
N LYS A 77 -4.62 0.23 15.03
CA LYS A 77 -4.49 1.30 16.03
C LYS A 77 -3.98 2.60 15.41
N MET A 78 -3.03 2.52 14.48
CA MET A 78 -2.53 3.69 13.75
C MET A 78 -3.64 4.33 12.90
N SER A 79 -4.36 3.52 12.14
CA SER A 79 -5.48 3.99 11.32
C SER A 79 -6.58 4.62 12.17
N GLY A 80 -6.96 3.96 13.26
CA GLY A 80 -7.93 4.48 14.22
C GLY A 80 -7.48 5.80 14.88
N ALA A 81 -6.19 5.95 15.20
CA ALA A 81 -5.64 7.18 15.76
C ALA A 81 -5.70 8.35 14.77
N LEU A 82 -5.36 8.10 13.49
CA LEU A 82 -5.43 9.10 12.43
C LEU A 82 -6.87 9.55 12.16
N LEU A 83 -7.80 8.61 12.05
CA LEU A 83 -9.22 8.91 11.86
C LEU A 83 -9.80 9.69 13.07
N TYR A 84 -9.42 9.29 14.30
CA TYR A 84 -9.84 9.99 15.51
C TYR A 84 -9.28 11.42 15.57
N ALA A 85 -8.08 11.68 15.07
CA ALA A 85 -7.53 13.02 14.99
C ALA A 85 -8.37 13.95 14.08
N CYS A 86 -8.95 13.38 13.01
CA CYS A 86 -9.78 14.12 12.05
C CYS A 86 -11.23 14.36 12.49
N ARG A 87 -11.64 13.83 13.66
CA ARG A 87 -13.03 13.97 14.17
C ARG A 87 -13.55 15.40 14.32
N LYS A 88 -12.63 16.36 14.54
CA LYS A 88 -12.99 17.78 14.69
C LYS A 88 -13.35 18.46 13.36
N PHE A 89 -12.89 17.87 12.26
CA PHE A 89 -13.07 18.41 10.91
C PHE A 89 -13.63 17.33 9.97
N PRO A 90 -14.94 17.01 10.08
CA PRO A 90 -15.54 15.94 9.28
C PRO A 90 -15.34 16.13 7.78
N GLY A 91 -15.30 17.38 7.34
CA GLY A 91 -15.02 17.71 5.95
C GLY A 91 -13.61 17.31 5.46
N LEU A 92 -12.66 16.98 6.35
CA LEU A 92 -11.35 16.46 5.98
C LEU A 92 -11.28 14.93 5.95
N LEU A 93 -12.39 14.25 6.24
CA LEU A 93 -12.41 12.79 6.38
C LEU A 93 -11.97 12.05 5.11
N PRO A 94 -12.39 12.41 3.86
CA PRO A 94 -11.87 11.77 2.65
C PRO A 94 -10.36 11.91 2.51
N TYR A 95 -9.82 13.06 2.89
CA TYR A 95 -8.36 13.29 2.86
C TYR A 95 -7.63 12.51 3.94
N ALA A 96 -8.26 12.32 5.11
CA ALA A 96 -7.72 11.48 6.17
C ALA A 96 -7.70 10.01 5.75
N LEU A 97 -8.76 9.52 5.10
CA LEU A 97 -8.82 8.17 4.54
C LEU A 97 -7.75 7.96 3.46
N LEU A 98 -7.58 8.93 2.57
CA LEU A 98 -6.50 8.91 1.58
C LEU A 98 -5.13 8.85 2.26
N ALA A 99 -4.89 9.72 3.25
CA ALA A 99 -3.61 9.74 3.97
C ALA A 99 -3.33 8.43 4.70
N VAL A 100 -4.33 7.84 5.35
CA VAL A 100 -4.21 6.51 6.00
C VAL A 100 -3.86 5.44 4.96
N ALA A 101 -4.55 5.42 3.82
CA ALA A 101 -4.27 4.47 2.75
C ALA A 101 -2.85 4.61 2.21
N VAL A 102 -2.39 5.86 1.95
CA VAL A 102 -1.01 6.14 1.54
C VAL A 102 -0.01 5.62 2.56
N ILE A 103 -0.18 5.95 3.86
CA ILE A 103 0.74 5.55 4.92
C ILE A 103 0.83 4.03 5.03
N LEU A 104 -0.29 3.32 5.02
CA LEU A 104 -0.31 1.87 5.10
C LEU A 104 0.44 1.24 3.91
N SER A 105 0.24 1.75 2.69
CA SER A 105 0.92 1.25 1.50
C SER A 105 2.41 1.58 1.51
N VAL A 106 2.81 2.78 1.93
CA VAL A 106 4.22 3.17 2.12
C VAL A 106 4.92 2.25 3.12
N MET A 107 4.21 1.79 4.15
CA MET A 107 4.75 0.83 5.13
C MET A 107 4.90 -0.59 4.58
N GLY A 108 4.46 -0.85 3.34
CA GLY A 108 4.63 -2.14 2.67
C GLY A 108 3.35 -2.98 2.56
N ALA A 109 2.19 -2.44 2.95
CA ALA A 109 0.92 -3.07 2.66
C ALA A 109 0.66 -3.07 1.16
N THR A 110 0.25 -4.22 0.62
CA THR A 110 -0.19 -4.26 -0.77
C THR A 110 -1.54 -3.56 -0.93
N TYR A 111 -1.79 -3.02 -2.11
CA TYR A 111 -3.05 -2.39 -2.50
C TYR A 111 -4.29 -3.17 -2.03
N PHE A 112 -4.35 -4.47 -2.35
CA PHE A 112 -5.49 -5.32 -1.97
C PHE A 112 -5.65 -5.45 -0.45
N THR A 113 -4.55 -5.53 0.29
CA THR A 113 -4.57 -5.61 1.76
C THR A 113 -5.08 -4.33 2.38
N VAL A 114 -4.64 -3.17 1.88
CA VAL A 114 -5.11 -1.86 2.34
C VAL A 114 -6.61 -1.71 2.08
N LEU A 115 -7.08 -2.08 0.88
CA LEU A 115 -8.51 -2.02 0.57
C LEU A 115 -9.33 -2.98 1.43
N ALA A 116 -8.89 -4.23 1.58
CA ALA A 116 -9.61 -5.22 2.40
C ALA A 116 -9.77 -4.76 3.85
N PHE A 117 -8.78 -4.02 4.36
CA PHE A 117 -8.80 -3.47 5.71
C PHE A 117 -9.62 -2.18 5.80
N LEU A 118 -9.40 -1.21 4.91
CA LEU A 118 -10.04 0.11 5.01
C LEU A 118 -11.48 0.13 4.49
N ALA A 119 -11.84 -0.71 3.50
CA ALA A 119 -13.17 -0.63 2.92
C ALA A 119 -14.31 -0.87 3.91
N PRO A 120 -14.29 -1.89 4.79
CA PRO A 120 -15.34 -2.06 5.80
C PRO A 120 -15.43 -0.88 6.76
N ILE A 121 -14.28 -0.36 7.21
CA ILE A 121 -14.22 0.80 8.12
C ILE A 121 -14.78 2.04 7.45
N THR A 122 -14.40 2.27 6.19
CA THR A 122 -14.86 3.40 5.39
C THR A 122 -16.38 3.36 5.20
N LEU A 123 -16.96 2.19 4.92
CA LEU A 123 -18.40 2.05 4.76
C LEU A 123 -19.15 2.42 6.04
N VAL A 124 -18.68 1.97 7.20
CA VAL A 124 -19.27 2.34 8.50
C VAL A 124 -19.18 3.85 8.73
N ILE A 125 -18.03 4.45 8.45
CA ILE A 125 -17.84 5.90 8.59
C ILE A 125 -18.75 6.68 7.64
N CYS A 126 -18.91 6.24 6.39
CA CYS A 126 -19.81 6.87 5.42
C CYS A 126 -21.26 6.86 5.91
N ASP A 127 -21.72 5.71 6.43
CA ASP A 127 -23.11 5.56 6.91
C ASP A 127 -23.38 6.46 8.14
N GLU A 128 -22.42 6.59 9.05
CA GLU A 128 -22.53 7.46 10.22
C GLU A 128 -22.41 8.94 9.87
N SER A 129 -21.52 9.31 8.93
CA SER A 129 -21.20 10.71 8.61
C SER A 129 -22.04 11.30 7.48
N ARG A 130 -22.89 10.50 6.86
CA ARG A 130 -23.66 10.88 5.64
C ARG A 130 -22.78 11.38 4.50
N MET A 131 -21.63 10.75 4.35
CA MET A 131 -20.71 11.02 3.24
C MET A 131 -21.04 10.15 2.05
N ASP A 132 -20.70 10.65 0.86
CA ASP A 132 -20.83 9.87 -0.36
C ASP A 132 -19.81 8.72 -0.37
N LYS A 133 -20.33 7.48 -0.42
CA LYS A 133 -19.51 6.26 -0.42
C LYS A 133 -18.53 6.20 -1.59
N LEU A 134 -18.89 6.82 -2.71
CA LEU A 134 -18.01 6.83 -3.89
C LEU A 134 -16.78 7.71 -3.68
N THR A 135 -16.96 8.89 -3.07
CA THR A 135 -15.84 9.80 -2.74
C THR A 135 -14.84 9.12 -1.82
N ASP A 136 -15.32 8.43 -0.79
CA ASP A 136 -14.44 7.75 0.17
C ASP A 136 -13.82 6.48 -0.42
N ALA A 137 -14.54 5.74 -1.25
CA ALA A 137 -13.99 4.62 -2.00
C ALA A 137 -12.86 5.07 -2.95
N VAL A 138 -13.04 6.21 -3.64
CA VAL A 138 -11.99 6.81 -4.47
C VAL A 138 -10.79 7.23 -3.62
N ALA A 139 -11.02 7.80 -2.44
CA ALA A 139 -9.94 8.22 -1.55
C ALA A 139 -9.07 7.05 -1.10
N ILE A 140 -9.64 5.95 -0.61
CA ILE A 140 -8.86 4.78 -0.17
C ILE A 140 -8.20 4.06 -1.33
N ASN A 141 -8.87 3.98 -2.49
CA ASN A 141 -8.35 3.34 -3.69
C ASN A 141 -7.12 4.08 -4.23
N CYS A 142 -7.29 5.37 -4.51
CA CYS A 142 -6.21 6.21 -5.03
C CYS A 142 -5.07 6.37 -4.02
N GLY A 143 -5.38 6.44 -2.72
CA GLY A 143 -4.37 6.51 -1.66
C GLY A 143 -3.53 5.23 -1.59
N ALA A 144 -4.16 4.06 -1.65
CA ALA A 144 -3.46 2.78 -1.65
C ALA A 144 -2.53 2.65 -2.86
N LEU A 145 -3.02 2.96 -4.08
CA LEU A 145 -2.21 2.94 -5.30
C LEU A 145 -1.06 3.95 -5.25
N ALA A 146 -1.32 5.17 -4.79
CA ALA A 146 -0.29 6.18 -4.68
C ALA A 146 0.82 5.76 -3.69
N GLY A 147 0.44 5.18 -2.55
CA GLY A 147 1.40 4.71 -1.55
C GLY A 147 2.26 3.54 -2.01
N GLU A 148 1.73 2.65 -2.85
CA GLU A 148 2.52 1.56 -3.46
C GLU A 148 3.64 2.04 -4.39
N ASN A 149 3.54 3.25 -4.93
CA ASN A 149 4.60 3.85 -5.73
C ASN A 149 5.72 4.49 -4.89
N PHE A 150 5.70 4.35 -3.56
CA PHE A 150 6.81 4.83 -2.75
C PHE A 150 8.06 3.96 -2.98
N PRO A 151 9.28 4.55 -3.08
CA PRO A 151 10.49 3.81 -3.49
C PRO A 151 10.84 2.56 -2.69
N THR A 152 10.38 2.45 -1.45
CA THR A 152 10.61 1.29 -0.57
C THR A 152 9.38 0.41 -0.37
N SER A 153 8.25 0.75 -0.97
CA SER A 153 7.06 -0.10 -0.99
C SER A 153 7.24 -1.29 -1.95
N ASN A 154 6.31 -2.25 -1.88
CA ASN A 154 6.40 -3.45 -2.72
C ASN A 154 6.49 -3.12 -4.22
N LEU A 155 5.63 -2.25 -4.71
CA LEU A 155 5.58 -1.91 -6.14
C LEU A 155 6.77 -1.01 -6.53
N GLY A 156 7.12 -0.03 -5.68
CA GLY A 156 8.26 0.86 -5.91
C GLY A 156 9.59 0.10 -6.01
N VAL A 157 9.79 -0.92 -5.17
CA VAL A 157 10.99 -1.79 -5.24
C VAL A 157 11.02 -2.60 -6.54
N ILE A 158 9.88 -3.12 -6.99
CA ILE A 158 9.78 -3.86 -8.25
C ILE A 158 10.12 -2.93 -9.44
N PHE A 159 9.51 -1.76 -9.51
CA PHE A 159 9.76 -0.81 -10.60
C PHE A 159 11.21 -0.33 -10.61
N ARG A 160 11.78 -0.01 -9.46
CA ARG A 160 13.20 0.35 -9.37
C ARG A 160 14.10 -0.76 -9.86
N GLY A 161 13.87 -2.00 -9.43
CA GLY A 161 14.67 -3.15 -9.88
C GLY A 161 14.57 -3.40 -11.39
N LEU A 162 13.39 -3.20 -11.98
CA LEU A 162 13.21 -3.29 -13.43
C LEU A 162 13.91 -2.13 -14.17
N ALA A 163 13.82 -0.91 -13.62
CA ALA A 163 14.48 0.26 -14.18
C ALA A 163 16.01 0.12 -14.12
N ASP A 164 16.56 -0.29 -12.98
CA ASP A 164 18.00 -0.54 -12.81
C ASP A 164 18.49 -1.55 -13.86
N THR A 165 17.79 -2.68 -14.03
CA THR A 165 18.13 -3.69 -15.03
C THR A 165 18.05 -3.14 -16.47
N ALA A 166 17.06 -2.31 -16.76
CA ALA A 166 16.91 -1.71 -18.10
C ALA A 166 18.02 -0.68 -18.40
N PHE A 167 18.43 0.11 -17.41
CA PHE A 167 19.51 1.09 -17.56
C PHE A 167 20.90 0.43 -17.66
N GLU A 168 21.14 -0.63 -16.90
CA GLU A 168 22.36 -1.45 -17.03
C GLU A 168 22.51 -2.05 -18.43
N ALA A 169 21.39 -2.43 -19.06
CA ALA A 169 21.38 -2.97 -20.42
C ALA A 169 21.56 -1.90 -21.52
N SER A 170 21.52 -0.61 -21.18
CA SER A 170 21.58 0.52 -22.12
C SER A 170 22.70 1.48 -21.72
N PRO A 171 23.97 1.18 -22.03
CA PRO A 171 25.14 1.96 -21.59
C PRO A 171 25.18 3.40 -22.09
N ASP A 172 24.39 3.73 -23.12
CA ASP A 172 24.28 5.08 -23.68
C ASP A 172 23.34 6.01 -22.87
N VAL A 173 22.61 5.44 -21.91
CA VAL A 173 21.73 6.20 -21.02
C VAL A 173 22.51 6.55 -19.77
N ALA A 174 22.64 7.85 -19.46
CA ALA A 174 23.27 8.30 -18.22
C ALA A 174 22.62 7.61 -17.01
N ALA A 175 23.46 7.18 -16.06
CA ALA A 175 22.98 6.52 -14.83
C ALA A 175 21.87 7.35 -14.18
N VAL A 176 20.64 6.87 -14.28
CA VAL A 176 19.48 7.54 -13.70
C VAL A 176 19.36 7.06 -12.26
N GLU A 177 19.24 8.02 -11.33
CA GLU A 177 18.94 7.71 -9.95
C GLU A 177 17.48 7.20 -9.83
N THR A 178 17.31 5.89 -9.85
CA THR A 178 16.00 5.23 -9.85
C THR A 178 15.18 5.54 -8.61
N PHE A 179 15.83 5.78 -7.46
CA PHE A 179 15.14 6.22 -6.26
C PHE A 179 14.50 7.60 -6.43
N GLY A 180 15.23 8.55 -6.99
CA GLY A 180 14.71 9.90 -7.24
C GLY A 180 13.61 9.91 -8.31
N MET A 181 13.71 9.04 -9.31
CA MET A 181 12.67 8.85 -10.31
C MET A 181 11.37 8.34 -9.67
N GLU A 182 11.46 7.28 -8.89
CA GLU A 182 10.29 6.69 -8.21
C GLU A 182 9.67 7.63 -7.19
N MET A 183 10.48 8.42 -6.49
CA MET A 183 9.99 9.46 -5.58
C MET A 183 9.17 10.53 -6.30
N LYS A 184 9.55 10.92 -7.52
CA LYS A 184 8.76 11.85 -8.35
C LYS A 184 7.43 11.23 -8.77
N ILE A 185 7.42 9.94 -9.15
CA ILE A 185 6.20 9.19 -9.48
C ILE A 185 5.27 9.13 -8.28
N PHE A 186 5.80 8.82 -7.11
CA PHE A 186 5.04 8.81 -5.86
C PHE A 186 4.39 10.16 -5.56
N LEU A 187 5.18 11.25 -5.58
CA LEU A 187 4.68 12.60 -5.32
C LEU A 187 3.60 13.02 -6.33
N PHE A 188 3.81 12.72 -7.61
CA PHE A 188 2.82 12.96 -8.65
C PHE A 188 1.53 12.16 -8.41
N SER A 189 1.65 10.88 -8.05
CA SER A 189 0.51 10.01 -7.75
C SER A 189 -0.29 10.50 -6.56
N VAL A 190 0.38 10.95 -5.48
CA VAL A 190 -0.28 11.54 -4.30
C VAL A 190 -0.99 12.85 -4.68
N LEU A 191 -0.33 13.73 -5.44
CA LEU A 191 -0.94 14.99 -5.88
C LEU A 191 -2.16 14.74 -6.76
N PHE A 192 -2.05 13.82 -7.73
CA PHE A 192 -3.16 13.42 -8.59
C PHE A 192 -4.33 12.87 -7.77
N SER A 193 -4.05 12.01 -6.80
CA SER A 193 -5.05 11.44 -5.88
C SER A 193 -5.77 12.52 -5.07
N LEU A 194 -5.04 13.51 -4.56
CA LEU A 194 -5.61 14.66 -3.85
C LEU A 194 -6.54 15.48 -4.74
N VAL A 195 -6.12 15.76 -5.99
CA VAL A 195 -6.96 16.48 -6.96
C VAL A 195 -8.22 15.69 -7.27
N LEU A 196 -8.10 14.40 -7.52
CA LEU A 196 -9.24 13.53 -7.85
C LEU A 196 -10.24 13.47 -6.70
N VAL A 197 -9.79 13.24 -5.47
CA VAL A 197 -10.65 13.23 -4.27
C VAL A 197 -11.34 14.60 -4.09
N THR A 198 -10.63 15.68 -4.37
CA THR A 198 -11.19 17.04 -4.30
C THR A 198 -12.32 17.23 -5.31
N ILE A 199 -12.12 16.79 -6.57
CA ILE A 199 -13.14 16.85 -7.63
C ILE A 199 -14.38 16.06 -7.20
N PHE A 200 -14.22 14.82 -6.73
CA PHE A 200 -15.32 13.99 -6.28
C PHE A 200 -16.04 14.61 -5.10
N ARG A 201 -15.32 15.12 -4.11
CA ARG A 201 -15.89 15.76 -2.94
C ARG A 201 -16.76 16.96 -3.27
N PHE A 202 -16.30 17.85 -4.16
CA PHE A 202 -17.07 19.04 -4.53
C PHE A 202 -18.13 18.77 -5.60
N GLY A 203 -17.96 17.70 -6.40
CA GLY A 203 -18.90 17.30 -7.44
C GLY A 203 -20.20 16.70 -6.93
N PHE A 204 -20.18 16.03 -5.77
CA PHE A 204 -21.38 15.38 -5.20
C PHE A 204 -22.07 16.25 -4.16
N LYS A 205 -23.38 16.43 -4.32
CA LYS A 205 -24.20 17.28 -3.42
C LYS A 205 -24.30 16.73 -1.99
N GLU A 206 -24.25 15.41 -1.81
CA GLU A 206 -24.30 14.75 -0.50
C GLU A 206 -23.16 15.18 0.43
N ASN A 207 -22.00 15.46 -0.13
CA ASN A 207 -20.83 15.92 0.62
C ASN A 207 -20.98 17.32 1.26
N ARG A 208 -22.08 18.06 1.00
CA ARG A 208 -22.32 19.39 1.59
C ARG A 208 -22.82 19.34 3.04
N ASN A 209 -23.36 18.21 3.49
CA ASN A 209 -23.94 18.03 4.83
C ASN A 209 -23.11 17.15 5.76
N ILE A 210 -21.81 17.04 5.51
CA ILE A 210 -20.89 16.20 6.25
C ILE A 210 -20.81 16.62 7.72
N GLY A 211 -20.94 15.67 8.62
CA GLY A 211 -20.39 15.81 9.99
C GLY A 211 -21.36 16.03 11.12
N LYS A 212 -22.65 15.84 10.93
CA LYS A 212 -23.59 15.83 12.06
C LYS A 212 -23.83 14.40 12.53
N GLY A 213 -23.07 13.93 13.53
CA GLY A 213 -23.38 12.69 14.23
C GLY A 213 -22.29 11.60 14.25
N VAL A 214 -21.08 11.87 13.77
CA VAL A 214 -20.02 10.85 13.77
C VAL A 214 -19.46 10.63 15.18
N THR A 215 -19.68 9.46 15.74
CA THR A 215 -19.05 9.01 16.98
C THR A 215 -17.78 8.22 16.69
N PHE A 216 -16.66 8.91 16.58
CA PHE A 216 -15.36 8.23 16.45
C PHE A 216 -15.01 7.50 17.76
N LYS A 217 -14.86 6.17 17.67
CA LYS A 217 -14.40 5.37 18.80
C LYS A 217 -12.97 5.79 19.15
N LYS A 218 -12.73 6.08 20.44
CA LYS A 218 -11.38 6.43 20.90
C LYS A 218 -10.45 5.23 20.64
N PRO A 219 -9.30 5.43 19.99
CA PRO A 219 -8.36 4.34 19.74
C PRO A 219 -7.87 3.74 21.07
N GLU A 220 -7.73 2.43 21.10
CA GLU A 220 -7.16 1.74 22.24
C GLU A 220 -5.68 2.07 22.41
N VAL A 221 -5.23 2.15 23.67
CA VAL A 221 -3.83 2.43 24.00
C VAL A 221 -2.96 1.25 23.55
N PHE A 222 -1.77 1.56 23.02
CA PHE A 222 -0.80 0.53 22.64
C PHE A 222 -0.41 -0.32 23.84
N THR A 223 -0.46 -1.64 23.69
CA THR A 223 0.01 -2.59 24.71
C THR A 223 1.53 -2.52 24.87
N LYS A 224 2.06 -3.01 26.02
CA LYS A 224 3.52 -3.01 26.26
C LYS A 224 4.30 -3.72 25.16
N ASP A 225 3.77 -4.82 24.63
CA ASP A 225 4.39 -5.60 23.56
C ASP A 225 4.41 -4.86 22.23
N GLN A 226 3.39 -4.05 21.95
CA GLN A 226 3.32 -3.19 20.77
C GLN A 226 4.24 -1.97 20.88
N LYS A 227 4.48 -1.45 22.10
CA LYS A 227 5.42 -0.34 22.35
C LYS A 227 6.89 -0.75 22.23
N ASN A 228 7.20 -2.03 22.49
CA ASN A 228 8.55 -2.57 22.45
C ASN A 228 8.97 -3.04 21.04
N GLN A 229 8.13 -2.91 20.05
CA GLN A 229 8.46 -3.28 18.67
C GLN A 229 9.36 -2.23 17.98
N PRO A 230 10.12 -2.63 16.92
CA PRO A 230 11.31 -1.89 16.50
C PRO A 230 11.06 -0.44 16.12
N VAL A 231 12.12 0.32 16.23
CA VAL A 231 12.38 1.76 16.12
C VAL A 231 11.41 2.62 15.29
N LEU A 232 10.73 2.05 14.29
CA LEU A 232 9.80 2.80 13.42
C LEU A 232 8.57 3.33 14.18
N PHE A 233 8.13 2.64 15.24
CA PHE A 233 6.94 3.01 16.02
C PHE A 233 7.25 3.91 17.23
N ARG A 234 8.51 4.09 17.55
CA ARG A 234 8.95 4.94 18.68
C ARG A 234 8.60 6.42 18.49
N TRP A 235 8.36 6.86 17.26
CA TRP A 235 8.06 8.25 16.89
C TRP A 235 6.56 8.57 16.80
N LEU A 236 5.68 7.58 16.93
CA LEU A 236 4.24 7.84 16.94
C LEU A 236 3.80 8.35 18.31
N PRO A 237 3.14 9.53 18.39
CA PRO A 237 2.58 10.04 19.63
C PRO A 237 1.55 9.04 20.17
N ASP A 238 1.72 8.61 21.41
CA ASP A 238 0.77 7.77 22.11
C ASP A 238 -0.58 8.50 22.22
N PRO A 239 -1.65 8.02 21.59
CA PRO A 239 -2.96 8.69 21.63
C PRO A 239 -3.54 8.75 23.05
N GLY A 240 -2.97 8.00 24.00
CA GLY A 240 -3.34 8.03 25.42
C GLY A 240 -2.58 9.05 26.26
N PHE A 241 -1.45 9.61 25.76
CA PHE A 241 -0.56 10.46 26.56
C PHE A 241 -1.21 11.77 27.04
N HIS A 242 -2.19 12.29 26.31
CA HIS A 242 -2.91 13.51 26.71
C HIS A 242 -4.06 13.27 27.69
N SER A 243 -4.48 12.03 27.97
CA SER A 243 -5.62 11.76 28.83
C SER A 243 -5.24 11.56 30.30
N GLU A 244 -4.00 11.16 30.59
CA GLU A 244 -3.54 10.94 31.98
C GLU A 244 -3.15 12.24 32.71
N ARG A 245 -2.86 13.32 32.00
CA ARG A 245 -2.51 14.61 32.65
C ARG A 245 -3.70 15.40 33.20
N ARG A 246 -4.94 14.89 33.12
CA ARG A 246 -6.12 15.59 33.64
C ARG A 246 -6.94 14.76 34.63
N ARG A 247 -6.31 13.95 35.45
CA ARG A 247 -6.97 13.56 36.70
C ARG A 247 -6.43 14.44 37.81
N PRO A 248 -7.21 15.36 38.36
CA PRO A 248 -6.84 15.96 39.65
C PRO A 248 -6.90 14.83 40.70
N GLU A 249 -5.80 14.57 41.34
CA GLU A 249 -5.77 13.94 42.66
C GLU A 249 -6.53 14.85 43.61
N HIS A 250 -7.78 14.61 43.85
CA HIS A 250 -8.53 15.05 45.04
C HIS A 250 -9.88 14.36 45.04
N ALA A 251 -9.97 13.26 45.79
CA ALA A 251 -11.12 12.95 46.60
C ALA A 251 -10.65 11.96 47.71
N VAL A 252 -10.45 12.54 48.86
CA VAL A 252 -10.44 11.84 50.16
C VAL A 252 -11.79 11.21 50.43
#